data_b31f2f95fef2e7295b5f948bc8084bb1
#
_entry.id   b31f2f95fef2e7295b5f948bc8084bb1
#
_cell.length_a   1.000
_cell.length_b   1.000
_cell.length_c   1.000
_cell.angle_alpha   90.00
_cell.angle_beta   90.00
_cell.angle_gamma   90.00
#
_symmetry.space_group_name_H-M   'P 1'
#
loop_
_entity.id
_entity.type
_entity.pdbx_description
1 polymer ?
#
loop_
_entity_poly.entity_id
_entity_poly.type
_entity_poly.pdbx_seq_one_letter_code
_entity_poly.pdbx_strand_id
1 'polypeptide(L)'
;PDHVVEGVVIPFGIFKDHMLQKMPGQEYSYWAYLQSIFSDEKKMLEDGIDPKDVECMTLQDLNFFRSQMEEIPLKDEFVKNLDNYFQKIFGRSIGNIPVFLRSDTNMEDLPQFTGAGLNLTLFNVLDRSKILDGIKKVWASPYTERSYQWRQQYLNNAEDVYPSILIIPSVNVDKSGVIITKGVSRGDEGDISISFSKGVGGAVEGQSAESYVMYQNGTSELISPGRETKFRTIPATGGSTFQYASLNRPTLTKEDLEALNEMAKKIVTQMDKVTGEQSAYDIELGIKDGKIWLFQVRPFVENSDANTSNYLKSLDPEFKEIYV
;
A
#
# COMPACT_ATOMS: atom_id res chain seq x y z
N PRO A 1 -5.08 -12.11 -16.95
CA PRO A 1 -4.58 -13.20 -16.07
C PRO A 1 -3.05 -13.26 -16.04
N ASP A 2 -2.37 -13.05 -17.19
CA ASP A 2 -0.92 -13.30 -17.33
C ASP A 2 -0.03 -12.24 -16.62
N HIS A 3 -0.61 -11.14 -16.21
CA HIS A 3 0.09 -10.01 -15.57
C HIS A 3 -0.13 -9.92 -14.05
N VAL A 4 -0.92 -10.81 -13.48
CA VAL A 4 -1.29 -10.79 -12.05
C VAL A 4 -0.89 -12.12 -11.42
N VAL A 5 -0.34 -12.08 -10.22
CA VAL A 5 -0.12 -13.30 -9.43
C VAL A 5 -1.42 -13.73 -8.75
N GLU A 6 -1.64 -15.04 -8.64
CA GLU A 6 -2.73 -15.56 -7.81
C GLU A 6 -2.46 -15.24 -6.34
N GLY A 7 -3.52 -15.01 -5.56
CA GLY A 7 -3.42 -14.63 -4.16
C GLY A 7 -4.39 -15.37 -3.26
N VAL A 8 -4.10 -15.36 -1.97
CA VAL A 8 -4.99 -15.82 -0.90
C VAL A 8 -5.40 -14.62 -0.08
N VAL A 9 -6.70 -14.45 0.15
CA VAL A 9 -7.24 -13.36 0.98
C VAL A 9 -7.66 -13.89 2.33
N ILE A 10 -7.24 -13.21 3.39
CA ILE A 10 -7.78 -13.37 4.74
C ILE A 10 -8.83 -12.26 4.92
N PRO A 11 -10.13 -12.57 4.88
CA PRO A 11 -11.19 -11.56 4.91
C PRO A 11 -11.39 -10.97 6.30
N PHE A 12 -12.03 -9.81 6.39
CA PHE A 12 -12.37 -9.08 7.62
C PHE A 12 -13.02 -9.97 8.70
N GLY A 13 -13.89 -10.91 8.29
CA GLY A 13 -14.57 -11.82 9.23
C GLY A 13 -13.62 -12.69 10.04
N ILE A 14 -12.50 -13.12 9.47
CA ILE A 14 -11.47 -13.91 10.17
C ILE A 14 -10.76 -13.06 11.23
N PHE A 15 -10.43 -11.81 10.92
CA PHE A 15 -9.92 -10.85 11.91
C PHE A 15 -10.91 -10.71 13.06
N LYS A 16 -12.19 -10.39 12.76
CA LYS A 16 -13.24 -10.22 13.78
C LYS A 16 -13.39 -11.44 14.66
N ASP A 17 -13.39 -12.64 14.06
CA ASP A 17 -13.50 -13.91 14.80
C ASP A 17 -12.33 -14.14 15.78
N HIS A 18 -11.10 -13.73 15.42
CA HIS A 18 -9.96 -13.77 16.32
C HIS A 18 -10.09 -12.73 17.44
N MET A 19 -10.59 -11.54 17.15
CA MET A 19 -10.81 -10.49 18.13
C MET A 19 -11.87 -10.82 19.19
N LEU A 20 -12.74 -11.77 18.93
CA LEU A 20 -13.72 -12.27 19.92
C LEU A 20 -13.13 -13.22 20.96
N GLN A 21 -11.87 -13.62 20.82
CA GLN A 21 -11.18 -14.41 21.85
C GLN A 21 -10.96 -13.57 23.12
N LYS A 22 -10.98 -14.22 24.28
CA LYS A 22 -10.64 -13.56 25.55
C LYS A 22 -9.16 -13.16 25.56
N MET A 23 -8.86 -11.98 26.09
CA MET A 23 -7.49 -11.56 26.34
C MET A 23 -6.89 -12.37 27.51
N PRO A 24 -5.59 -12.67 27.46
CA PRO A 24 -4.93 -13.43 28.53
C PRO A 24 -5.12 -12.76 29.91
N GLY A 25 -5.65 -13.53 30.85
CA GLY A 25 -5.88 -13.04 32.23
C GLY A 25 -7.06 -12.07 32.39
N GLN A 26 -7.87 -11.86 31.34
CA GLN A 26 -9.02 -10.96 31.38
C GLN A 26 -10.33 -11.69 31.13
N GLU A 27 -11.44 -11.12 31.62
CA GLU A 27 -12.79 -11.64 31.37
C GLU A 27 -13.41 -11.12 30.06
N TYR A 28 -12.80 -10.12 29.43
CA TYR A 28 -13.25 -9.52 28.19
C TYR A 28 -12.41 -9.97 26.98
N SER A 29 -12.97 -9.81 25.79
CA SER A 29 -12.30 -10.13 24.53
C SER A 29 -11.42 -8.97 24.04
N TYR A 30 -10.51 -9.26 23.09
CA TYR A 30 -9.76 -8.20 22.39
C TYR A 30 -10.70 -7.17 21.75
N TRP A 31 -11.83 -7.61 21.20
CA TRP A 31 -12.82 -6.71 20.62
C TRP A 31 -13.46 -5.80 21.66
N ALA A 32 -13.88 -6.36 22.80
CA ALA A 32 -14.49 -5.57 23.86
C ALA A 32 -13.50 -4.55 24.43
N TYR A 33 -12.22 -4.90 24.53
CA TYR A 33 -11.18 -3.97 24.98
C TYR A 33 -10.97 -2.84 23.96
N LEU A 34 -10.91 -3.16 22.66
CA LEU A 34 -10.82 -2.12 21.60
C LEU A 34 -12.00 -1.16 21.67
N GLN A 35 -13.23 -1.68 21.85
CA GLN A 35 -14.41 -0.84 21.99
C GLN A 35 -14.36 0.05 23.25
N SER A 36 -13.83 -0.47 24.38
CA SER A 36 -13.68 0.35 25.58
C SER A 36 -12.72 1.52 25.39
N ILE A 37 -11.60 1.33 24.68
CA ILE A 37 -10.64 2.42 24.37
C ILE A 37 -11.35 3.61 23.73
N PHE A 38 -12.13 3.38 22.66
CA PHE A 38 -12.82 4.45 21.96
C PHE A 38 -14.04 5.00 22.71
N SER A 39 -14.70 4.16 23.53
CA SER A 39 -15.77 4.60 24.44
C SER A 39 -15.24 5.51 25.54
N ASP A 40 -14.08 5.18 26.11
CA ASP A 40 -13.44 5.98 27.16
C ASP A 40 -12.89 7.29 26.58
N GLU A 41 -12.31 7.27 25.36
CA GLU A 41 -11.91 8.46 24.61
C GLU A 41 -13.07 9.45 24.48
N LYS A 42 -14.20 8.95 23.96
CA LYS A 42 -15.40 9.78 23.76
C LYS A 42 -15.89 10.39 25.07
N LYS A 43 -15.95 9.56 26.13
CA LYS A 43 -16.36 10.02 27.46
C LYS A 43 -15.42 11.07 28.02
N MET A 44 -14.11 10.92 27.90
CA MET A 44 -13.13 11.88 28.37
C MET A 44 -13.30 13.24 27.65
N LEU A 45 -13.58 13.24 26.36
CA LEU A 45 -13.90 14.45 25.60
C LEU A 45 -15.21 15.09 26.05
N GLU A 46 -16.26 14.30 26.31
CA GLU A 46 -17.54 14.77 26.84
C GLU A 46 -17.39 15.36 28.27
N ASP A 47 -16.51 14.80 29.08
CA ASP A 47 -16.19 15.28 30.43
C ASP A 47 -15.30 16.54 30.40
N GLY A 48 -14.88 17.03 29.23
CA GLY A 48 -14.14 18.28 29.03
C GLY A 48 -12.64 18.19 29.30
N ILE A 49 -12.06 16.98 29.25
CA ILE A 49 -10.61 16.80 29.32
C ILE A 49 -9.96 17.38 28.05
N ASP A 50 -8.77 17.97 28.20
CA ASP A 50 -8.05 18.54 27.05
C ASP A 50 -7.86 17.48 25.94
N PRO A 51 -8.24 17.78 24.68
CA PRO A 51 -8.12 16.79 23.59
C PRO A 51 -6.73 16.21 23.38
N LYS A 52 -5.66 16.96 23.70
CA LYS A 52 -4.29 16.44 23.61
C LYS A 52 -3.98 15.41 24.69
N ASP A 53 -4.52 15.62 25.89
CA ASP A 53 -4.36 14.65 26.97
C ASP A 53 -5.16 13.39 26.69
N VAL A 54 -6.36 13.53 26.14
CA VAL A 54 -7.19 12.42 25.68
C VAL A 54 -6.48 11.62 24.59
N GLU A 55 -5.96 12.29 23.55
CA GLU A 55 -5.16 11.64 22.49
C GLU A 55 -3.98 10.86 23.08
N CYS A 56 -3.23 11.47 24.00
CA CYS A 56 -2.09 10.81 24.63
C CYS A 56 -2.49 9.52 25.37
N MET A 57 -3.59 9.55 26.15
CA MET A 57 -4.10 8.38 26.88
C MET A 57 -4.60 7.31 25.92
N THR A 58 -5.39 7.68 24.92
CA THR A 58 -5.88 6.76 23.89
C THR A 58 -4.74 6.07 23.14
N LEU A 59 -3.69 6.82 22.78
CA LEU A 59 -2.52 6.24 22.13
C LEU A 59 -1.73 5.27 23.02
N GLN A 60 -1.67 5.50 24.32
CA GLN A 60 -1.08 4.54 25.27
C GLN A 60 -1.87 3.24 25.31
N ASP A 61 -3.19 3.31 25.37
CA ASP A 61 -4.06 2.13 25.37
C ASP A 61 -4.02 1.39 24.03
N LEU A 62 -3.99 2.09 22.90
CA LEU A 62 -3.81 1.50 21.57
C LEU A 62 -2.44 0.83 21.42
N ASN A 63 -1.37 1.38 21.99
CA ASN A 63 -0.06 0.75 22.02
C ASN A 63 -0.07 -0.55 22.81
N PHE A 64 -0.70 -0.57 24.00
CA PHE A 64 -0.88 -1.79 24.77
C PHE A 64 -1.72 -2.80 23.98
N PHE A 65 -2.85 -2.39 23.44
CA PHE A 65 -3.71 -3.24 22.61
C PHE A 65 -2.96 -3.89 21.45
N ARG A 66 -2.14 -3.12 20.70
CA ARG A 66 -1.31 -3.65 19.63
C ARG A 66 -0.34 -4.73 20.12
N SER A 67 0.32 -4.49 21.24
CA SER A 67 1.22 -5.49 21.83
C SER A 67 0.51 -6.81 22.14
N GLN A 68 -0.72 -6.73 22.64
CA GLN A 68 -1.55 -7.91 22.90
C GLN A 68 -2.03 -8.60 21.61
N MET A 69 -2.33 -7.82 20.58
CA MET A 69 -2.70 -8.37 19.26
C MET A 69 -1.55 -9.10 18.57
N GLU A 70 -0.32 -8.63 18.71
CA GLU A 70 0.84 -9.31 18.14
C GLU A 70 1.08 -10.69 18.78
N GLU A 71 0.54 -10.92 19.99
CA GLU A 71 0.58 -12.19 20.70
C GLU A 71 -0.73 -13.00 20.63
N ILE A 72 -1.76 -12.49 19.90
CA ILE A 72 -3.05 -13.19 19.81
C ILE A 72 -2.87 -14.63 19.30
N PRO A 73 -3.47 -15.64 19.95
CA PRO A 73 -3.41 -17.01 19.47
C PRO A 73 -4.15 -17.13 18.13
N LEU A 74 -3.49 -17.62 17.11
CA LEU A 74 -4.16 -18.00 15.88
C LEU A 74 -4.87 -19.33 16.08
N LYS A 75 -6.16 -19.40 15.72
CA LYS A 75 -6.97 -20.63 15.86
C LYS A 75 -6.39 -21.74 14.97
N ASP A 76 -6.27 -22.97 15.47
CA ASP A 76 -5.71 -24.10 14.73
C ASP A 76 -6.46 -24.37 13.42
N GLU A 77 -7.79 -24.24 13.45
CA GLU A 77 -8.62 -24.39 12.25
C GLU A 77 -8.28 -23.33 11.18
N PHE A 78 -8.07 -22.08 11.59
CA PHE A 78 -7.66 -21.02 10.67
C PHE A 78 -6.30 -21.35 10.04
N VAL A 79 -5.31 -21.71 10.84
CA VAL A 79 -3.95 -22.06 10.36
C VAL A 79 -3.99 -23.24 9.39
N LYS A 80 -4.77 -24.28 9.71
CA LYS A 80 -4.96 -25.44 8.84
C LYS A 80 -5.64 -25.06 7.51
N ASN A 81 -6.67 -24.24 7.56
CA ASN A 81 -7.36 -23.76 6.36
C ASN A 81 -6.44 -22.90 5.51
N LEU A 82 -5.65 -22.02 6.11
CA LEU A 82 -4.67 -21.19 5.40
C LEU A 82 -3.62 -22.07 4.69
N ASP A 83 -3.09 -23.11 5.35
CA ASP A 83 -2.18 -24.09 4.72
C ASP A 83 -2.81 -24.79 3.51
N ASN A 84 -4.08 -25.19 3.64
CA ASN A 84 -4.82 -25.81 2.52
C ASN A 84 -4.97 -24.85 1.35
N TYR A 85 -5.24 -23.56 1.58
CA TYR A 85 -5.31 -22.56 0.52
C TYR A 85 -3.94 -22.29 -0.11
N PHE A 86 -2.87 -22.23 0.67
CA PHE A 86 -1.51 -22.13 0.14
C PHE A 86 -1.20 -23.31 -0.80
N GLN A 87 -1.51 -24.53 -0.36
CA GLN A 87 -1.30 -25.72 -1.18
C GLN A 87 -2.16 -25.71 -2.45
N LYS A 88 -3.42 -25.27 -2.35
CA LYS A 88 -4.35 -25.22 -3.47
C LYS A 88 -3.96 -24.18 -4.53
N ILE A 89 -3.58 -22.97 -4.08
CA ILE A 89 -3.35 -21.82 -4.97
C ILE A 89 -1.88 -21.74 -5.42
N PHE A 90 -0.93 -21.97 -4.50
CA PHE A 90 0.49 -21.84 -4.80
C PHE A 90 1.21 -23.17 -5.04
N GLY A 91 0.52 -24.31 -4.82
CA GLY A 91 1.13 -25.64 -4.91
C GLY A 91 2.20 -25.89 -3.84
N ARG A 92 2.20 -25.10 -2.76
CA ARG A 92 3.20 -25.14 -1.71
C ARG A 92 2.57 -24.82 -0.36
N SER A 93 3.12 -25.41 0.72
CA SER A 93 2.71 -25.07 2.09
C SER A 93 3.28 -23.74 2.56
N ILE A 94 2.70 -23.16 3.62
CA ILE A 94 3.22 -21.95 4.29
C ILE A 94 4.67 -22.20 4.71
N GLY A 95 5.55 -21.25 4.39
CA GLY A 95 6.99 -21.34 4.68
C GLY A 95 7.85 -21.93 3.56
N ASN A 96 7.23 -22.39 2.46
CA ASN A 96 7.94 -22.97 1.32
C ASN A 96 7.89 -22.09 0.05
N ILE A 97 7.30 -20.92 0.16
CA ILE A 97 7.28 -19.89 -0.88
C ILE A 97 7.32 -18.52 -0.20
N PRO A 98 8.20 -17.60 -0.64
CA PRO A 98 8.23 -16.25 -0.10
C PRO A 98 7.00 -15.48 -0.57
N VAL A 99 6.39 -14.72 0.34
CA VAL A 99 5.14 -14.00 0.09
C VAL A 99 5.20 -12.55 0.55
N PHE A 100 4.35 -11.73 -0.03
CA PHE A 100 3.93 -10.45 0.52
C PHE A 100 2.66 -10.64 1.33
N LEU A 101 2.57 -9.98 2.48
CA LEU A 101 1.35 -9.82 3.25
C LEU A 101 0.96 -8.34 3.15
N ARG A 102 -0.04 -8.05 2.34
CA ARG A 102 -0.52 -6.69 2.11
C ARG A 102 -1.77 -6.45 2.94
N SER A 103 -1.73 -5.40 3.74
CA SER A 103 -2.95 -4.94 4.41
C SER A 103 -3.93 -4.34 3.41
N ASP A 104 -5.17 -4.47 3.74
CA ASP A 104 -6.30 -3.76 3.17
C ASP A 104 -7.30 -3.50 4.30
N THR A 105 -7.97 -2.38 4.30
CA THR A 105 -8.97 -2.04 5.32
C THR A 105 -10.25 -1.57 4.68
N ASN A 106 -11.36 -1.71 5.41
CA ASN A 106 -12.66 -1.19 4.97
C ASN A 106 -12.72 0.34 4.86
N MET A 107 -11.65 1.04 5.21
CA MET A 107 -11.51 2.50 5.09
C MET A 107 -10.43 2.92 4.07
N GLU A 108 -9.77 1.97 3.41
CA GLU A 108 -8.85 2.25 2.31
C GLU A 108 -9.67 2.63 1.07
N ASP A 109 -9.21 3.57 0.27
CA ASP A 109 -9.88 4.02 -0.97
C ASP A 109 -11.29 4.64 -0.80
N LEU A 110 -11.51 5.40 0.26
CA LEU A 110 -12.72 6.22 0.38
C LEU A 110 -12.70 7.39 -0.62
N PRO A 111 -13.88 7.89 -1.11
CA PRO A 111 -13.93 8.94 -2.13
C PRO A 111 -13.17 10.23 -1.82
N GLN A 112 -12.98 10.54 -0.54
CA GLN A 112 -12.27 11.74 -0.07
C GLN A 112 -10.96 11.41 0.66
N PHE A 113 -10.56 10.13 0.70
CA PHE A 113 -9.43 9.67 1.49
C PHE A 113 -8.80 8.43 0.88
N THR A 114 -7.51 8.49 0.63
CA THR A 114 -6.70 7.30 0.32
C THR A 114 -5.88 6.93 1.54
N GLY A 115 -6.14 5.77 2.12
CA GLY A 115 -5.37 5.20 3.24
C GLY A 115 -3.99 4.68 2.84
N ALA A 116 -3.49 5.11 1.70
CA ALA A 116 -2.22 4.65 1.14
C ALA A 116 -1.05 4.83 2.11
N GLY A 117 -0.35 3.74 2.39
CA GLY A 117 0.83 3.73 3.25
C GLY A 117 0.54 3.93 4.75
N LEU A 118 -0.72 3.89 5.18
CA LEU A 118 -1.08 3.93 6.61
C LEU A 118 -0.88 2.58 7.29
N ASN A 119 -1.12 1.50 6.55
CA ASN A 119 -1.11 0.15 7.07
C ASN A 119 0.15 -0.62 6.66
N LEU A 120 0.45 -1.70 7.39
CA LEU A 120 1.67 -2.47 7.23
C LEU A 120 1.60 -3.43 6.04
N THR A 121 2.56 -3.34 5.14
CA THR A 121 2.87 -4.40 4.18
C THR A 121 4.18 -5.07 4.57
N LEU A 122 4.15 -6.39 4.73
CA LEU A 122 5.35 -7.19 4.91
C LEU A 122 5.73 -7.84 3.58
N PHE A 123 6.99 -7.71 3.19
CA PHE A 123 7.46 -8.18 1.90
C PHE A 123 8.48 -9.31 2.04
N ASN A 124 8.40 -10.25 1.11
CA ASN A 124 9.32 -11.37 0.96
C ASN A 124 9.52 -12.21 2.23
N VAL A 125 8.43 -12.50 2.93
CA VAL A 125 8.43 -13.34 4.13
C VAL A 125 8.38 -14.80 3.70
N LEU A 126 9.38 -15.61 4.10
CA LEU A 126 9.46 -17.02 3.72
C LEU A 126 9.13 -17.95 4.89
N ASP A 127 9.64 -17.65 6.07
CA ASP A 127 9.51 -18.52 7.24
C ASP A 127 8.05 -18.65 7.70
N ARG A 128 7.60 -19.90 8.00
CA ARG A 128 6.21 -20.16 8.46
C ARG A 128 5.85 -19.33 9.69
N SER A 129 6.71 -19.33 10.71
CA SER A 129 6.42 -18.57 11.93
C SER A 129 6.33 -17.09 11.64
N LYS A 130 7.22 -16.55 10.81
CA LYS A 130 7.21 -15.13 10.42
C LYS A 130 6.00 -14.75 9.58
N ILE A 131 5.45 -15.66 8.74
CA ILE A 131 4.21 -15.42 8.02
C ILE A 131 3.04 -15.35 8.99
N LEU A 132 2.93 -16.29 9.92
CA LEU A 132 1.86 -16.31 10.93
C LEU A 132 1.95 -15.11 11.89
N ASP A 133 3.14 -14.75 12.36
CA ASP A 133 3.36 -13.54 13.15
C ASP A 133 3.11 -12.26 12.34
N GLY A 134 3.43 -12.31 11.05
CA GLY A 134 3.16 -11.23 10.10
C GLY A 134 1.66 -10.93 9.96
N ILE A 135 0.81 -11.96 9.94
CA ILE A 135 -0.65 -11.80 9.91
C ILE A 135 -1.12 -10.98 11.13
N LYS A 136 -0.63 -11.33 12.33
CA LYS A 136 -0.98 -10.62 13.58
C LYS A 136 -0.51 -9.15 13.54
N LYS A 137 0.69 -8.89 13.04
CA LYS A 137 1.24 -7.53 12.88
C LYS A 137 0.45 -6.71 11.87
N VAL A 138 0.04 -7.31 10.75
CA VAL A 138 -0.82 -6.62 9.77
C VAL A 138 -2.18 -6.30 10.39
N TRP A 139 -2.78 -7.21 11.16
CA TRP A 139 -4.03 -6.95 11.89
C TRP A 139 -3.88 -5.84 12.94
N ALA A 140 -2.71 -5.69 13.56
CA ALA A 140 -2.44 -4.64 14.55
C ALA A 140 -2.13 -3.28 13.91
N SER A 141 -1.75 -3.24 12.64
CA SER A 141 -1.25 -2.02 11.98
C SER A 141 -2.26 -0.86 11.88
N PRO A 142 -3.58 -1.06 11.78
CA PRO A 142 -4.54 0.04 11.79
C PRO A 142 -4.61 0.82 13.11
N TYR A 143 -4.03 0.29 14.19
CA TYR A 143 -4.06 0.89 15.53
C TYR A 143 -2.74 1.58 15.91
N THR A 144 -1.91 1.96 14.91
CA THR A 144 -0.74 2.81 15.10
C THR A 144 -1.16 4.27 15.29
N GLU A 145 -0.31 5.08 15.93
CA GLU A 145 -0.51 6.52 16.10
C GLU A 145 -0.89 7.20 14.78
N ARG A 146 -0.10 6.97 13.72
CA ARG A 146 -0.36 7.54 12.41
C ARG A 146 -1.74 7.16 11.88
N SER A 147 -2.14 5.89 11.98
CA SER A 147 -3.46 5.42 11.51
C SER A 147 -4.58 5.97 12.39
N TYR A 148 -4.36 6.12 13.71
CA TYR A 148 -5.31 6.71 14.63
C TYR A 148 -5.56 8.19 14.29
N GLN A 149 -4.51 9.01 14.19
CA GLN A 149 -4.64 10.45 13.89
C GLN A 149 -5.36 10.70 12.56
N TRP A 150 -5.07 9.89 11.54
CA TRP A 150 -5.76 9.99 10.26
C TRP A 150 -7.24 9.60 10.37
N ARG A 151 -7.58 8.53 11.10
CA ARG A 151 -8.97 8.10 11.28
C ARG A 151 -9.82 9.16 11.98
N GLN A 152 -9.29 9.84 12.97
CA GLN A 152 -9.99 10.89 13.70
C GLN A 152 -10.47 12.04 12.78
N GLN A 153 -9.80 12.25 11.66
CA GLN A 153 -10.17 13.30 10.71
C GLN A 153 -11.29 12.87 9.74
N TYR A 154 -11.46 11.57 9.49
CA TYR A 154 -12.27 11.08 8.38
C TYR A 154 -13.38 10.10 8.78
N LEU A 155 -13.33 9.50 9.96
CA LEU A 155 -14.30 8.51 10.41
C LEU A 155 -15.16 9.01 11.55
N ASN A 156 -16.48 8.74 11.48
CA ASN A 156 -17.41 9.01 12.58
C ASN A 156 -17.27 7.95 13.70
N ASN A 157 -16.90 6.72 13.36
CA ASN A 157 -16.71 5.61 14.29
C ASN A 157 -15.31 5.03 14.08
N ALA A 158 -14.35 5.50 14.86
CA ALA A 158 -12.94 5.11 14.73
C ALA A 158 -12.68 3.62 15.07
N GLU A 159 -13.59 2.99 15.84
CA GLU A 159 -13.56 1.56 16.18
C GLU A 159 -13.93 0.64 15.02
N ASP A 160 -14.66 1.12 14.01
CA ASP A 160 -15.17 0.31 12.91
C ASP A 160 -14.14 0.11 11.77
N VAL A 161 -12.88 -0.12 12.13
CA VAL A 161 -11.82 -0.43 11.19
C VAL A 161 -11.49 -1.91 11.22
N TYR A 162 -11.67 -2.57 10.09
CA TYR A 162 -11.46 -4.01 9.91
C TYR A 162 -10.35 -4.24 8.88
N PRO A 163 -9.22 -4.83 9.28
CA PRO A 163 -8.19 -5.23 8.34
C PRO A 163 -8.51 -6.56 7.66
N SER A 164 -8.25 -6.63 6.37
CA SER A 164 -8.07 -7.85 5.60
C SER A 164 -6.60 -7.99 5.19
N ILE A 165 -6.20 -9.14 4.69
CA ILE A 165 -4.84 -9.37 4.24
C ILE A 165 -4.86 -10.07 2.89
N LEU A 166 -4.21 -9.48 1.89
CA LEU A 166 -3.91 -10.15 0.63
C LEU A 166 -2.51 -10.75 0.72
N ILE A 167 -2.42 -12.06 0.55
CA ILE A 167 -1.16 -12.82 0.50
C ILE A 167 -0.88 -13.20 -0.94
N ILE A 168 0.23 -12.75 -1.49
CA ILE A 168 0.67 -13.06 -2.86
C ILE A 168 2.13 -13.54 -2.88
N PRO A 169 2.52 -14.42 -3.82
CA PRO A 169 3.90 -14.78 -4.02
C PRO A 169 4.78 -13.57 -4.33
N SER A 170 5.99 -13.58 -3.79
CA SER A 170 6.97 -12.52 -4.05
C SER A 170 7.47 -12.57 -5.49
N VAL A 171 7.43 -11.45 -6.20
CA VAL A 171 8.03 -11.29 -7.52
C VAL A 171 9.24 -10.38 -7.41
N ASN A 172 10.44 -10.92 -7.64
CA ASN A 172 11.67 -10.15 -7.63
C ASN A 172 11.84 -9.39 -8.95
N VAL A 173 11.14 -8.29 -9.08
CA VAL A 173 11.16 -7.47 -10.31
C VAL A 173 12.49 -6.73 -10.47
N ASP A 174 12.88 -6.48 -11.73
CA ASP A 174 14.11 -5.75 -12.08
C ASP A 174 13.93 -4.24 -11.87
N LYS A 175 12.70 -3.78 -12.02
CA LYS A 175 12.27 -2.40 -11.81
C LYS A 175 10.80 -2.36 -11.42
N SER A 176 10.43 -1.40 -10.59
CA SER A 176 9.05 -1.20 -10.12
C SER A 176 8.71 0.27 -10.06
N GLY A 177 7.45 0.57 -10.16
CA GLY A 177 7.01 1.97 -10.13
C GLY A 177 5.51 2.13 -10.21
N VAL A 178 5.14 3.37 -10.47
CA VAL A 178 3.77 3.83 -10.50
C VAL A 178 3.49 4.50 -11.84
N ILE A 179 2.30 4.28 -12.35
CA ILE A 179 1.72 5.02 -13.46
C ILE A 179 0.49 5.75 -12.94
N ILE A 180 0.43 7.07 -13.18
CA ILE A 180 -0.80 7.84 -13.00
C ILE A 180 -1.33 8.14 -14.40
N THR A 181 -2.57 7.75 -14.67
CA THR A 181 -3.18 7.89 -16.01
C THR A 181 -3.70 9.32 -16.25
N LYS A 182 -2.91 10.29 -15.78
CA LYS A 182 -3.10 11.74 -15.92
C LYS A 182 -1.73 12.42 -15.88
N GLY A 183 -1.60 13.56 -16.55
CA GLY A 183 -0.42 14.42 -16.43
C GLY A 183 -0.43 15.15 -15.08
N VAL A 184 0.41 14.71 -14.13
CA VAL A 184 0.40 15.23 -12.74
C VAL A 184 1.34 16.44 -12.58
N SER A 185 2.58 16.33 -13.05
CA SER A 185 3.59 17.38 -12.90
C SER A 185 3.75 18.24 -14.18
N ARG A 186 3.40 17.68 -15.30
CA ARG A 186 3.44 18.29 -16.63
C ARG A 186 2.50 17.49 -17.54
N GLY A 187 1.94 18.15 -18.58
CA GLY A 187 1.03 17.51 -19.51
C GLY A 187 -0.44 17.77 -19.20
N ASP A 188 -1.27 17.32 -20.10
CA ASP A 188 -2.73 17.49 -20.06
C ASP A 188 -3.42 16.28 -19.45
N GLU A 189 -4.74 16.38 -19.23
CA GLU A 189 -5.54 15.29 -18.62
C GLU A 189 -5.44 13.94 -19.35
N GLY A 190 -5.17 13.92 -20.64
CA GLY A 190 -5.01 12.68 -21.40
C GLY A 190 -3.58 12.14 -21.47
N ASP A 191 -2.62 12.80 -20.84
CA ASP A 191 -1.23 12.35 -20.75
C ASP A 191 -1.03 11.39 -19.58
N ILE A 192 0.08 10.68 -19.53
CA ILE A 192 0.37 9.67 -18.50
C ILE A 192 1.67 10.03 -17.80
N SER A 193 1.64 10.05 -16.46
CA SER A 193 2.84 10.21 -15.64
C SER A 193 3.37 8.85 -15.22
N ILE A 194 4.66 8.58 -15.45
CA ILE A 194 5.33 7.31 -15.17
C ILE A 194 6.50 7.57 -14.24
N SER A 195 6.60 6.86 -13.12
CA SER A 195 7.71 6.97 -12.17
C SER A 195 8.19 5.59 -11.77
N PHE A 196 9.45 5.26 -12.10
CA PHE A 196 10.04 3.95 -11.86
C PHE A 196 11.41 4.04 -11.21
N SER A 197 11.72 3.08 -10.36
CA SER A 197 13.05 2.85 -9.80
C SER A 197 13.52 1.42 -10.11
N LYS A 198 14.83 1.18 -10.00
CA LYS A 198 15.41 -0.16 -10.11
C LYS A 198 14.99 -1.00 -8.91
N GLY A 199 14.79 -2.31 -9.13
CA GLY A 199 14.45 -3.27 -8.10
C GLY A 199 13.02 -3.15 -7.58
N VAL A 200 12.83 -3.54 -6.32
CA VAL A 200 11.52 -3.72 -5.69
C VAL A 200 11.18 -2.54 -4.77
N GLY A 201 10.00 -1.94 -4.92
CA GLY A 201 9.40 -1.01 -3.95
C GLY A 201 9.94 0.42 -3.97
N GLY A 202 11.03 0.73 -4.66
CA GLY A 202 11.75 1.98 -4.52
C GLY A 202 10.89 3.24 -4.76
N ALA A 203 10.18 3.32 -5.87
CA ALA A 203 9.36 4.48 -6.22
C ALA A 203 8.20 4.70 -5.23
N VAL A 204 7.60 3.61 -4.72
CA VAL A 204 6.51 3.65 -3.74
C VAL A 204 7.00 3.99 -2.33
N GLU A 205 8.25 3.64 -2.01
CA GLU A 205 8.89 3.91 -0.71
C GLU A 205 9.60 5.26 -0.64
N GLY A 206 9.41 6.15 -1.60
CA GLY A 206 9.95 7.51 -1.60
C GLY A 206 11.40 7.64 -2.06
N GLN A 207 11.94 6.64 -2.76
CA GLN A 207 13.22 6.78 -3.45
C GLN A 207 13.09 7.70 -4.67
N SER A 208 14.20 8.33 -5.06
CA SER A 208 14.25 9.16 -6.27
C SER A 208 14.01 8.30 -7.52
N ALA A 209 12.79 8.34 -8.03
CA ALA A 209 12.40 7.61 -9.21
C ALA A 209 12.82 8.34 -10.49
N GLU A 210 13.06 7.58 -11.54
CA GLU A 210 13.12 8.08 -12.90
C GLU A 210 11.69 8.35 -13.38
N SER A 211 11.39 9.60 -13.77
CA SER A 211 10.03 10.02 -14.07
C SER A 211 9.90 10.55 -15.51
N TYR A 212 8.83 10.13 -16.15
CA TYR A 212 8.48 10.51 -17.53
C TYR A 212 7.05 11.02 -17.60
N VAL A 213 6.81 11.89 -18.57
CA VAL A 213 5.48 12.13 -19.14
C VAL A 213 5.38 11.42 -20.48
N MET A 214 4.33 10.66 -20.66
CA MET A 214 3.95 10.06 -21.94
C MET A 214 2.77 10.84 -22.50
N TYR A 215 2.99 11.52 -23.61
CA TYR A 215 1.98 12.35 -24.28
C TYR A 215 1.00 11.50 -25.09
N GLN A 216 -0.20 12.03 -25.33
CA GLN A 216 -1.24 11.38 -26.13
C GLN A 216 -0.77 11.05 -27.56
N ASN A 217 0.15 11.83 -28.12
CA ASN A 217 0.75 11.58 -29.44
C ASN A 217 1.76 10.40 -29.44
N GLY A 218 1.99 9.76 -28.28
CA GLY A 218 2.91 8.63 -28.14
C GLY A 218 4.37 9.01 -27.92
N THR A 219 4.71 10.30 -27.85
CA THR A 219 6.06 10.74 -27.46
C THR A 219 6.21 10.74 -25.94
N SER A 220 7.45 10.62 -25.46
CA SER A 220 7.76 10.68 -24.02
C SER A 220 8.83 11.73 -23.74
N GLU A 221 8.74 12.35 -22.56
CA GLU A 221 9.73 13.30 -22.05
C GLU A 221 10.23 12.84 -20.68
N LEU A 222 11.54 12.82 -20.50
CA LEU A 222 12.18 12.56 -19.20
C LEU A 222 12.07 13.82 -18.33
N ILE A 223 11.35 13.73 -17.22
CA ILE A 223 11.16 14.82 -16.26
C ILE A 223 12.25 14.80 -15.19
N SER A 224 12.57 13.60 -14.67
CA SER A 224 13.58 13.42 -13.63
C SER A 224 14.37 12.14 -13.88
N PRO A 225 15.71 12.19 -13.92
CA PRO A 225 16.51 10.98 -14.00
C PRO A 225 16.55 10.26 -12.64
N GLY A 226 16.66 8.93 -12.69
CA GLY A 226 16.91 8.12 -11.49
C GLY A 226 18.29 8.45 -10.90
N ARG A 227 18.35 8.67 -9.58
CA ARG A 227 19.58 9.08 -8.86
C ARG A 227 20.00 8.09 -7.79
N GLU A 228 19.20 7.05 -7.56
CA GLU A 228 19.51 6.08 -6.52
C GLU A 228 20.74 5.25 -6.90
N THR A 229 21.71 5.21 -5.99
CA THR A 229 22.93 4.44 -6.15
C THR A 229 22.80 2.99 -5.72
N LYS A 230 21.71 2.67 -5.01
CA LYS A 230 21.38 1.32 -4.53
C LYS A 230 19.90 1.04 -4.77
N PHE A 231 19.60 -0.21 -5.03
CA PHE A 231 18.21 -0.68 -5.16
C PHE A 231 18.02 -2.00 -4.41
N ARG A 232 16.80 -2.25 -3.98
CA ARG A 232 16.42 -3.45 -3.24
C ARG A 232 16.12 -4.59 -4.19
N THR A 233 16.59 -5.78 -3.83
CA THR A 233 16.19 -7.06 -4.43
C THR A 233 15.66 -7.99 -3.34
N ILE A 234 14.80 -8.92 -3.71
CA ILE A 234 14.16 -9.87 -2.80
C ILE A 234 14.53 -11.30 -3.21
N PRO A 235 15.51 -11.93 -2.52
CA PRO A 235 15.95 -13.27 -2.86
C PRO A 235 14.88 -14.31 -2.54
N ALA A 236 14.93 -15.47 -3.22
CA ALA A 236 14.04 -16.61 -2.97
C ALA A 236 14.14 -17.20 -1.55
N THR A 237 15.19 -16.85 -0.83
CA THR A 237 15.44 -17.25 0.57
C THR A 237 14.74 -16.36 1.60
N GLY A 238 13.90 -15.41 1.15
CA GLY A 238 13.23 -14.44 2.01
C GLY A 238 14.09 -13.22 2.35
N GLY A 239 13.43 -12.18 2.90
CA GLY A 239 14.06 -10.92 3.25
C GLY A 239 14.44 -10.05 2.05
N SER A 240 15.35 -9.12 2.24
CA SER A 240 15.80 -8.24 1.16
C SER A 240 17.31 -8.02 1.21
N THR A 241 17.89 -7.74 0.04
CA THR A 241 19.27 -7.32 -0.12
C THR A 241 19.35 -6.07 -0.98
N PHE A 242 20.47 -5.34 -0.91
CA PHE A 242 20.70 -4.18 -1.75
C PHE A 242 21.80 -4.45 -2.76
N GLN A 243 21.60 -3.98 -3.98
CA GLN A 243 22.57 -3.97 -5.05
C GLN A 243 22.90 -2.54 -5.48
N TYR A 244 24.10 -2.33 -6.02
CA TYR A 244 24.49 -1.02 -6.55
C TYR A 244 23.89 -0.81 -7.95
N ALA A 245 23.31 0.36 -8.15
CA ALA A 245 22.78 0.76 -9.44
C ALA A 245 23.87 1.40 -10.31
N SER A 246 23.88 1.09 -11.61
CA SER A 246 24.61 1.86 -12.59
C SER A 246 23.76 3.07 -13.00
N LEU A 247 24.33 4.26 -12.93
CA LEU A 247 23.67 5.51 -13.36
C LEU A 247 23.91 5.80 -14.86
N ASN A 248 24.70 4.97 -15.55
CA ASN A 248 25.05 5.15 -16.96
C ASN A 248 23.95 4.68 -17.94
N ARG A 249 22.87 4.10 -17.41
CA ARG A 249 21.73 3.61 -18.20
C ARG A 249 20.43 4.03 -17.52
N PRO A 250 19.43 4.46 -18.30
CA PRO A 250 18.11 4.76 -17.76
C PRO A 250 17.51 3.52 -17.08
N THR A 251 16.55 3.75 -16.19
CA THR A 251 15.79 2.68 -15.55
C THR A 251 14.83 2.04 -16.55
N LEU A 252 14.12 2.87 -17.33
CA LEU A 252 13.20 2.41 -18.36
C LEU A 252 13.84 2.57 -19.75
N THR A 253 13.69 1.54 -20.57
CA THR A 253 14.01 1.61 -22.01
C THR A 253 12.81 2.18 -22.78
N LYS A 254 12.99 2.47 -24.05
CA LYS A 254 11.90 2.92 -24.92
C LYS A 254 10.81 1.85 -25.05
N GLU A 255 11.22 0.59 -25.15
CA GLU A 255 10.32 -0.55 -25.24
C GLU A 255 9.52 -0.72 -23.93
N ASP A 256 10.13 -0.47 -22.78
CA ASP A 256 9.42 -0.46 -21.50
C ASP A 256 8.35 0.63 -21.46
N LEU A 257 8.68 1.87 -21.88
CA LEU A 257 7.74 2.99 -21.90
C LEU A 257 6.56 2.72 -22.84
N GLU A 258 6.81 2.16 -24.02
CA GLU A 258 5.76 1.76 -24.95
C GLU A 258 4.85 0.67 -24.34
N ALA A 259 5.43 -0.36 -23.73
CA ALA A 259 4.68 -1.44 -23.09
C ALA A 259 3.87 -0.96 -21.89
N LEU A 260 4.41 -0.07 -21.07
CA LEU A 260 3.72 0.54 -19.92
C LEU A 260 2.54 1.41 -20.37
N ASN A 261 2.71 2.20 -21.43
CA ASN A 261 1.64 3.01 -22.03
C ASN A 261 0.48 2.14 -22.54
N GLU A 262 0.79 1.07 -23.26
CA GLU A 262 -0.23 0.13 -23.75
C GLU A 262 -0.95 -0.60 -22.59
N MET A 263 -0.21 -0.93 -21.54
CA MET A 263 -0.80 -1.54 -20.34
C MET A 263 -1.73 -0.55 -19.63
N ALA A 264 -1.33 0.70 -19.44
CA ALA A 264 -2.15 1.74 -18.83
C ALA A 264 -3.46 1.94 -19.60
N LYS A 265 -3.42 2.06 -20.93
CA LYS A 265 -4.62 2.18 -21.78
C LYS A 265 -5.58 1.00 -21.63
N LYS A 266 -5.04 -0.22 -21.56
CA LYS A 266 -5.85 -1.44 -21.34
C LYS A 266 -6.51 -1.44 -19.96
N ILE A 267 -5.79 -1.02 -18.93
CA ILE A 267 -6.30 -0.93 -17.56
C ILE A 267 -7.42 0.11 -17.49
N VAL A 268 -7.20 1.34 -17.99
CA VAL A 268 -8.22 2.39 -18.03
C VAL A 268 -9.49 1.86 -18.72
N THR A 269 -9.34 1.32 -19.94
CA THR A 269 -10.48 0.77 -20.69
C THR A 269 -11.25 -0.31 -19.92
N GLN A 270 -10.54 -1.14 -19.16
CA GLN A 270 -11.17 -2.21 -18.39
C GLN A 270 -11.82 -1.67 -17.11
N MET A 271 -11.16 -0.76 -16.42
CA MET A 271 -11.69 -0.14 -15.19
C MET A 271 -12.93 0.68 -15.48
N ASP A 272 -12.93 1.52 -16.52
CA ASP A 272 -14.09 2.31 -16.94
C ASP A 272 -15.31 1.44 -17.26
N LYS A 273 -15.09 0.23 -17.82
CA LYS A 273 -16.18 -0.74 -18.03
C LYS A 273 -16.73 -1.33 -16.73
N VAL A 274 -15.88 -1.52 -15.73
CA VAL A 274 -16.26 -2.12 -14.44
C VAL A 274 -16.93 -1.09 -13.55
N THR A 275 -16.39 0.12 -13.48
CA THR A 275 -16.91 1.21 -12.63
C THR A 275 -18.09 1.95 -13.26
N GLY A 276 -18.18 1.97 -14.59
CA GLY A 276 -19.14 2.78 -15.33
C GLY A 276 -18.80 4.28 -15.37
N GLU A 277 -17.63 4.66 -14.86
CA GLU A 277 -17.15 6.04 -14.77
C GLU A 277 -15.77 6.17 -15.40
N GLN A 278 -15.49 7.30 -16.05
CA GLN A 278 -14.16 7.66 -16.52
C GLN A 278 -13.39 8.34 -15.39
N SER A 279 -12.27 7.76 -15.01
CA SER A 279 -11.43 8.26 -13.93
C SER A 279 -9.94 8.15 -14.28
N ALA A 280 -9.12 8.97 -13.63
CA ALA A 280 -7.69 8.72 -13.59
C ALA A 280 -7.40 7.60 -12.57
N TYR A 281 -6.35 6.83 -12.86
CA TYR A 281 -5.95 5.70 -12.01
C TYR A 281 -4.49 5.82 -11.59
N ASP A 282 -4.23 5.39 -10.36
CA ASP A 282 -2.91 5.13 -9.80
C ASP A 282 -2.65 3.62 -9.90
N ILE A 283 -1.59 3.24 -10.63
CA ILE A 283 -1.30 1.86 -11.02
C ILE A 283 0.09 1.49 -10.56
N GLU A 284 0.21 0.51 -9.64
CA GLU A 284 1.48 -0.04 -9.22
C GLU A 284 1.88 -1.24 -10.09
N LEU A 285 3.08 -1.19 -10.64
CA LEU A 285 3.59 -2.17 -11.59
C LEU A 285 5.05 -2.55 -11.30
N GLY A 286 5.43 -3.72 -11.81
CA GLY A 286 6.83 -4.11 -11.87
C GLY A 286 7.15 -4.77 -13.22
N ILE A 287 8.42 -4.73 -13.62
CA ILE A 287 8.91 -5.40 -14.82
C ILE A 287 9.95 -6.43 -14.41
N LYS A 288 9.78 -7.68 -14.84
CA LYS A 288 10.71 -8.80 -14.68
C LYS A 288 10.96 -9.46 -16.01
N ASP A 289 12.22 -9.46 -16.47
CA ASP A 289 12.62 -10.07 -17.75
C ASP A 289 11.72 -9.62 -18.92
N GLY A 290 11.39 -8.31 -18.98
CA GLY A 290 10.50 -7.72 -19.98
C GLY A 290 9.00 -7.97 -19.78
N LYS A 291 8.61 -8.80 -18.83
CA LYS A 291 7.20 -9.05 -18.48
C LYS A 291 6.72 -8.05 -17.43
N ILE A 292 5.58 -7.40 -17.70
CA ILE A 292 4.92 -6.49 -16.74
C ILE A 292 4.11 -7.33 -15.75
N TRP A 293 4.23 -6.97 -14.47
CA TRP A 293 3.42 -7.48 -13.36
C TRP A 293 2.61 -6.33 -12.77
N LEU A 294 1.30 -6.54 -12.65
CA LEU A 294 0.35 -5.60 -12.05
C LEU A 294 0.19 -5.94 -10.57
N PHE A 295 0.41 -4.96 -9.71
CA PHE A 295 0.33 -5.13 -8.25
C PHE A 295 -0.89 -4.47 -7.64
N GLN A 296 -1.27 -3.27 -8.12
CA GLN A 296 -2.44 -2.54 -7.64
C GLN A 296 -2.98 -1.60 -8.72
N VAL A 297 -4.29 -1.40 -8.70
CA VAL A 297 -4.99 -0.35 -9.44
C VAL A 297 -5.99 0.28 -8.49
N ARG A 298 -5.99 1.60 -8.40
CA ARG A 298 -6.98 2.36 -7.62
C ARG A 298 -7.33 3.67 -8.32
N PRO A 299 -8.50 4.27 -8.03
CA PRO A 299 -8.79 5.62 -8.49
C PRO A 299 -7.71 6.60 -8.00
N PHE A 300 -7.29 7.50 -8.89
CA PHE A 300 -6.37 8.56 -8.50
C PHE A 300 -7.16 9.70 -7.86
N VAL A 301 -6.78 10.05 -6.63
CA VAL A 301 -7.39 11.15 -5.88
C VAL A 301 -6.41 12.32 -5.84
N GLU A 302 -6.80 13.46 -6.42
CA GLU A 302 -6.02 14.69 -6.34
C GLU A 302 -6.19 15.35 -4.97
N ASN A 303 -5.08 15.72 -4.35
CA ASN A 303 -5.13 16.59 -3.19
C ASN A 303 -5.33 18.04 -3.68
N SER A 304 -6.59 18.49 -3.71
CA SER A 304 -6.95 19.85 -4.13
C SER A 304 -6.32 20.94 -3.24
N ASP A 305 -6.05 20.62 -1.98
CA ASP A 305 -5.50 21.58 -1.01
C ASP A 305 -4.03 21.92 -1.29
N ALA A 306 -3.28 21.01 -1.92
CA ALA A 306 -1.91 21.28 -2.35
C ALA A 306 -1.82 22.38 -3.42
N ASN A 307 -2.90 22.60 -4.19
CA ASN A 307 -2.98 23.61 -5.25
C ASN A 307 -3.40 25.01 -4.75
N THR A 308 -3.74 25.18 -3.48
CA THR A 308 -4.33 26.43 -2.96
C THR A 308 -3.30 27.43 -2.40
N SER A 309 -2.05 27.05 -2.20
CA SER A 309 -1.02 27.97 -1.75
C SER A 309 -0.58 28.94 -2.84
N ASN A 310 -1.14 30.14 -2.85
CA ASN A 310 -0.72 31.23 -3.75
C ASN A 310 0.77 31.55 -3.63
N TYR A 311 1.36 31.34 -2.44
CA TYR A 311 2.79 31.50 -2.23
C TYR A 311 3.60 30.45 -3.02
N LEU A 312 3.23 29.18 -2.95
CA LEU A 312 3.91 28.13 -3.70
C LEU A 312 3.74 28.32 -5.21
N LYS A 313 2.53 28.70 -5.66
CA LYS A 313 2.29 29.06 -7.07
C LYS A 313 3.15 30.22 -7.56
N SER A 314 3.44 31.21 -6.67
CA SER A 314 4.30 32.34 -7.03
C SER A 314 5.79 31.96 -7.12
N LEU A 315 6.17 30.79 -6.61
CA LEU A 315 7.54 30.27 -6.70
C LEU A 315 7.74 29.37 -7.92
N ASP A 316 6.66 28.98 -8.61
CA ASP A 316 6.76 28.22 -9.85
C ASP A 316 7.40 29.13 -10.93
N PRO A 317 8.62 28.83 -11.39
CA PRO A 317 9.21 29.61 -12.47
C PRO A 317 8.33 29.41 -13.72
N GLU A 318 8.15 30.47 -14.49
CA GLU A 318 7.60 30.36 -15.82
C GLU A 318 8.61 29.61 -16.70
N PHE A 319 8.53 28.29 -16.70
CA PHE A 319 9.46 27.39 -17.40
C PHE A 319 9.47 27.56 -18.91
N LYS A 320 8.64 28.45 -19.47
CA LYS A 320 8.59 28.72 -20.89
C LYS A 320 9.85 29.43 -21.48
N GLU A 321 10.74 29.94 -20.62
CA GLU A 321 11.92 30.70 -21.05
C GLU A 321 13.28 30.03 -20.80
N ILE A 322 13.31 28.79 -20.29
CA ILE A 322 14.58 28.06 -20.05
C ILE A 322 14.76 26.97 -21.12
N TYR A 323 14.76 27.39 -22.39
CA TYR A 323 15.36 26.63 -23.47
C TYR A 323 16.52 27.44 -24.04
N VAL A 324 17.73 27.17 -23.57
CA VAL A 324 18.97 27.50 -24.24
C VAL A 324 19.68 26.21 -24.58
#